data_25ba14204ead9d2c1290a14a16eaee3b
#
_entry.id   25ba14204ead9d2c1290a14a16eaee3b
#
_cell.length_a   1.000
_cell.length_b   1.000
_cell.length_c   1.000
_cell.angle_alpha   90.00
_cell.angle_beta   90.00
_cell.angle_gamma   90.00
#
_symmetry.space_group_name_H-M   'P 1'
#
loop_
_entity.id
_entity.type
_entity.pdbx_description
1 polymer ?
#
loop_
_entity_poly.entity_id
_entity_poly.type
_entity_poly.pdbx_seq_one_letter_code
_entity_poly.pdbx_strand_id
1 'polypeptide(L)'
;KERERMIADVRVWRAWYHIQLLMYYGMNDGIPIQDKVLNGDEIYKSRNTIDECLDFINSELDAVIAIQDPEGKVFPFVWDRDRRDRMCKAYALVLKMDVNLQFKRYDVAKAAAKAIIDNSDNNFSLYYSEETDDDPGKHYRDMFRYKGQDNKERIMYIGSGCSEAWFRNAPQSLSGQGAASVLRSLVDEYETADGVALKNLPAAEREKLEK
;
A
#
# COMPACT_ATOMS: atom_id res chain seq x y z
N LYS A 1 3.82 28.08 -0.78
CA LYS A 1 3.77 26.84 -1.59
C LYS A 1 4.74 25.78 -1.07
N GLU A 2 6.05 26.03 -0.95
CA GLU A 2 7.01 25.01 -0.45
C GLU A 2 6.73 24.62 0.99
N ARG A 3 6.52 25.57 1.89
CA ARG A 3 6.14 25.32 3.28
C ARG A 3 4.84 24.52 3.39
N GLU A 4 3.84 24.83 2.58
CA GLU A 4 2.56 24.11 2.55
C GLU A 4 2.74 22.67 2.10
N ARG A 5 3.55 22.43 1.08
CA ARG A 5 3.93 21.09 0.62
C ARG A 5 4.62 20.31 1.73
N MET A 6 5.63 20.89 2.38
CA MET A 6 6.34 20.24 3.48
C MET A 6 5.40 19.87 4.64
N ILE A 7 4.45 20.75 4.96
CA ILE A 7 3.44 20.46 5.99
C ILE A 7 2.55 19.28 5.56
N ALA A 8 2.12 19.24 4.28
CA ALA A 8 1.32 18.15 3.76
C ALA A 8 2.09 16.83 3.80
N ASP A 9 3.34 16.82 3.34
CA ASP A 9 4.20 15.63 3.40
C ASP A 9 4.35 15.11 4.84
N VAL A 10 4.65 16.00 5.79
CA VAL A 10 4.82 15.64 7.22
C VAL A 10 3.53 15.06 7.81
N ARG A 11 2.35 15.60 7.45
CA ARG A 11 1.06 15.04 7.90
C ARG A 11 0.86 13.62 7.41
N VAL A 12 1.15 13.33 6.13
CA VAL A 12 1.04 11.97 5.59
C VAL A 12 2.03 11.03 6.28
N TRP A 13 3.28 11.47 6.49
CA TRP A 13 4.27 10.68 7.24
C TRP A 13 3.83 10.42 8.68
N ARG A 14 3.28 11.43 9.36
CA ARG A 14 2.75 11.26 10.72
C ARG A 14 1.63 10.24 10.75
N ALA A 15 0.67 10.32 9.83
CA ALA A 15 -0.38 9.32 9.69
C ALA A 15 0.21 7.93 9.42
N TRP A 16 1.16 7.81 8.50
CA TRP A 16 1.82 6.55 8.16
C TRP A 16 2.50 5.90 9.36
N TYR A 17 3.27 6.67 10.14
CA TYR A 17 3.91 6.14 11.36
C TYR A 17 2.89 5.68 12.41
N HIS A 18 1.79 6.42 12.58
CA HIS A 18 0.72 6.00 13.49
C HIS A 18 0.02 4.73 12.99
N ILE A 19 -0.18 4.58 11.68
CA ILE A 19 -0.70 3.34 11.07
C ILE A 19 0.24 2.18 11.38
N GLN A 20 1.55 2.32 11.14
CA GLN A 20 2.53 1.26 11.43
C GLN A 20 2.52 0.87 12.92
N LEU A 21 2.55 1.86 13.81
CA LEU A 21 2.51 1.60 15.25
C LEU A 21 1.21 0.92 15.67
N LEU A 22 0.07 1.37 15.14
CA LEU A 22 -1.23 0.79 15.43
C LEU A 22 -1.31 -0.66 14.95
N MET A 23 -0.83 -0.94 13.74
CA MET A 23 -0.84 -2.29 13.14
C MET A 23 0.09 -3.27 13.88
N TYR A 24 1.28 -2.84 14.30
CA TYR A 24 2.24 -3.74 14.94
C TYR A 24 2.07 -3.85 16.46
N TYR A 25 1.59 -2.80 17.12
CA TYR A 25 1.60 -2.75 18.59
C TYR A 25 0.26 -2.38 19.20
N GLY A 26 -0.71 -1.95 18.42
CA GLY A 26 -1.97 -1.37 18.90
C GLY A 26 -3.24 -2.09 18.48
N MET A 27 -3.15 -3.24 17.83
CA MET A 27 -4.32 -3.96 17.26
C MET A 27 -5.41 -4.27 18.29
N ASN A 28 -5.05 -4.44 19.58
CA ASN A 28 -6.01 -4.77 20.62
C ASN A 28 -6.39 -3.54 21.49
N ASP A 29 -5.42 -2.66 21.75
CA ASP A 29 -5.54 -1.64 22.81
C ASP A 29 -5.28 -0.20 22.30
N GLY A 30 -4.96 -0.02 21.01
CA GLY A 30 -4.56 1.26 20.45
C GLY A 30 -3.12 1.64 20.82
N ILE A 31 -2.74 2.90 20.56
CA ILE A 31 -1.40 3.45 20.77
C ILE A 31 -1.48 4.86 21.38
N PRO A 32 -0.42 5.37 22.00
CA PRO A 32 -0.35 6.79 22.35
C PRO A 32 -0.29 7.66 21.10
N ILE A 33 -1.18 8.63 20.96
CA ILE A 33 -1.18 9.58 19.84
C ILE A 33 -0.10 10.64 20.08
N GLN A 34 0.77 10.83 19.09
CA GLN A 34 1.83 11.83 19.07
C GLN A 34 1.49 12.94 18.07
N ASP A 35 0.88 14.00 18.56
CA ASP A 35 0.43 15.16 17.78
C ASP A 35 1.40 16.34 17.80
N LYS A 36 2.34 16.37 18.75
CA LYS A 36 3.32 17.42 18.97
C LYS A 36 4.66 16.86 19.44
N VAL A 37 5.69 17.70 19.46
CA VAL A 37 6.95 17.39 20.14
C VAL A 37 6.70 17.33 21.63
N LEU A 38 7.11 16.22 22.27
CA LEU A 38 6.89 15.98 23.69
C LEU A 38 8.04 16.54 24.51
N ASN A 39 7.72 17.11 25.67
CA ASN A 39 8.68 17.37 26.74
C ASN A 39 8.91 16.13 27.57
N GLY A 40 9.99 16.09 28.38
CA GLY A 40 10.40 14.89 29.13
C GLY A 40 9.29 14.24 29.98
N ASP A 41 8.45 15.04 30.60
CA ASP A 41 7.35 14.55 31.43
C ASP A 41 6.14 14.04 30.62
N GLU A 42 6.02 14.44 29.35
CA GLU A 42 4.94 14.04 28.45
C GLU A 42 5.19 12.71 27.72
N ILE A 43 6.38 12.14 27.87
CA ILE A 43 6.78 10.90 27.18
C ILE A 43 5.94 9.70 27.63
N TYR A 44 5.52 9.68 28.89
CA TYR A 44 4.75 8.59 29.48
C TYR A 44 3.24 8.76 29.28
N LYS A 45 2.80 8.88 28.03
CA LYS A 45 1.37 8.91 27.69
C LYS A 45 0.76 7.52 27.81
N SER A 46 -0.47 7.47 28.31
CA SER A 46 -1.32 6.27 28.18
C SER A 46 -1.69 6.01 26.72
N ARG A 47 -2.11 4.78 26.43
CA ARG A 47 -2.63 4.43 25.11
C ARG A 47 -3.99 5.13 24.89
N ASN A 48 -4.21 5.58 23.69
CA ASN A 48 -5.52 5.97 23.20
C ASN A 48 -6.27 4.73 22.71
N THR A 49 -7.58 4.79 22.63
CA THR A 49 -8.38 3.72 22.06
C THR A 49 -8.09 3.57 20.55
N ILE A 50 -8.43 2.40 20.00
CA ILE A 50 -8.31 2.16 18.54
C ILE A 50 -9.12 3.21 17.76
N ASP A 51 -10.32 3.53 18.20
CA ASP A 51 -11.18 4.52 17.54
C ASP A 51 -10.57 5.91 17.55
N GLU A 52 -10.03 6.37 18.66
CA GLU A 52 -9.31 7.66 18.75
C GLU A 52 -8.08 7.67 17.81
N CYS A 53 -7.33 6.56 17.74
CA CYS A 53 -6.19 6.44 16.85
C CYS A 53 -6.61 6.52 15.37
N LEU A 54 -7.67 5.82 14.98
CA LEU A 54 -8.21 5.86 13.63
C LEU A 54 -8.77 7.23 13.26
N ASP A 55 -9.44 7.88 14.19
CA ASP A 55 -9.99 9.24 13.98
C ASP A 55 -8.85 10.25 13.79
N PHE A 56 -7.79 10.15 14.60
CA PHE A 56 -6.59 10.97 14.43
C PHE A 56 -5.93 10.73 13.06
N ILE A 57 -5.68 9.47 12.70
CA ILE A 57 -5.08 9.10 11.40
C ILE A 57 -5.94 9.64 10.25
N ASN A 58 -7.24 9.40 10.29
CA ASN A 58 -8.15 9.88 9.26
C ASN A 58 -8.17 11.42 9.19
N SER A 59 -8.13 12.13 10.31
CA SER A 59 -8.08 13.60 10.32
C SER A 59 -6.83 14.18 9.67
N GLU A 60 -5.67 13.54 9.88
CA GLU A 60 -4.41 13.93 9.22
C GLU A 60 -4.46 13.72 7.71
N LEU A 61 -5.00 12.58 7.29
CA LEU A 61 -5.13 12.25 5.87
C LEU A 61 -6.18 13.12 5.18
N ASP A 62 -7.32 13.38 5.82
CA ASP A 62 -8.37 14.24 5.28
C ASP A 62 -7.91 15.68 5.11
N ALA A 63 -7.12 16.18 6.04
CA ALA A 63 -6.57 17.53 5.95
C ALA A 63 -5.68 17.71 4.70
N VAL A 64 -4.92 16.68 4.28
CA VAL A 64 -4.09 16.77 3.07
C VAL A 64 -4.89 16.47 1.80
N ILE A 65 -5.87 15.58 1.86
CA ILE A 65 -6.77 15.28 0.73
C ILE A 65 -7.59 16.52 0.35
N ALA A 66 -8.00 17.33 1.35
CA ALA A 66 -8.79 18.54 1.15
C ALA A 66 -8.00 19.74 0.59
N ILE A 67 -6.66 19.67 0.50
CA ILE A 67 -5.85 20.78 -0.02
C ILE A 67 -6.28 21.10 -1.46
N GLN A 68 -6.64 22.37 -1.70
CA GLN A 68 -6.92 22.85 -3.05
C GLN A 68 -5.61 23.19 -3.76
N ASP A 69 -5.31 22.46 -4.80
CA ASP A 69 -4.07 22.60 -5.57
C ASP A 69 -4.34 22.55 -7.09
N PRO A 70 -5.02 23.56 -7.65
CA PRO A 70 -5.40 23.57 -9.06
C PRO A 70 -4.19 23.60 -10.00
N GLU A 71 -3.02 24.02 -9.50
CA GLU A 71 -1.78 24.07 -10.29
C GLU A 71 -0.94 22.78 -10.18
N GLY A 72 -1.31 21.83 -9.32
CA GLY A 72 -0.56 20.59 -9.11
C GLY A 72 0.85 20.78 -8.52
N LYS A 73 1.07 21.85 -7.76
CA LYS A 73 2.42 22.24 -7.29
C LYS A 73 2.64 22.09 -5.78
N VAL A 74 1.57 21.96 -5.02
CA VAL A 74 1.62 21.85 -3.56
C VAL A 74 1.44 20.41 -3.13
N PHE A 75 0.26 19.86 -3.43
CA PHE A 75 -0.08 18.48 -3.08
C PHE A 75 -1.07 17.94 -4.11
N PRO A 76 -0.59 17.53 -5.30
CA PRO A 76 -1.43 17.08 -6.40
C PRO A 76 -2.09 15.73 -6.08
N PHE A 77 -3.05 15.34 -6.91
CA PHE A 77 -3.64 14.02 -6.82
C PHE A 77 -2.60 12.91 -7.04
N VAL A 78 -1.78 13.06 -8.05
CA VAL A 78 -0.60 12.23 -8.33
C VAL A 78 0.51 13.12 -8.90
N TRP A 79 1.76 12.83 -8.59
CA TRP A 79 2.91 13.50 -9.17
C TRP A 79 3.22 12.97 -10.58
N ASP A 80 3.88 13.79 -11.38
CA ASP A 80 4.48 13.35 -12.63
C ASP A 80 5.48 12.20 -12.41
N ARG A 81 5.79 11.49 -13.48
CA ARG A 81 6.61 10.27 -13.46
C ARG A 81 7.93 10.42 -12.69
N ASP A 82 8.63 11.53 -12.88
CA ASP A 82 9.92 11.84 -12.28
C ASP A 82 9.85 12.19 -10.78
N ARG A 83 8.64 12.33 -10.23
CA ARG A 83 8.36 12.70 -8.84
C ARG A 83 7.41 11.75 -8.12
N ARG A 84 7.17 10.57 -8.67
CA ARG A 84 6.26 9.58 -8.04
C ARG A 84 6.78 8.96 -6.76
N ASP A 85 7.97 9.31 -6.33
CA ASP A 85 8.55 9.01 -5.01
C ASP A 85 8.01 9.91 -3.89
N ARG A 86 7.19 10.92 -4.21
CA ARG A 86 6.65 11.90 -3.26
C ARG A 86 5.23 11.55 -2.83
N MET A 87 4.90 11.97 -1.60
CA MET A 87 3.54 11.88 -1.09
C MET A 87 2.56 12.65 -1.96
N CYS A 88 1.37 12.11 -2.17
CA CYS A 88 0.31 12.69 -2.98
C CYS A 88 -1.07 12.32 -2.41
N LYS A 89 -2.13 12.97 -2.92
CA LYS A 89 -3.50 12.70 -2.43
C LYS A 89 -3.94 11.25 -2.67
N ALA A 90 -3.61 10.69 -3.83
CA ALA A 90 -3.94 9.29 -4.12
C ALA A 90 -3.29 8.34 -3.10
N TYR A 91 -2.04 8.58 -2.72
CA TYR A 91 -1.39 7.77 -1.69
C TYR A 91 -2.01 7.97 -0.30
N ALA A 92 -2.37 9.20 0.06
CA ALA A 92 -3.11 9.46 1.30
C ALA A 92 -4.46 8.71 1.33
N LEU A 93 -5.16 8.65 0.20
CA LEU A 93 -6.40 7.87 0.05
C LEU A 93 -6.14 6.35 0.17
N VAL A 94 -5.02 5.84 -0.37
CA VAL A 94 -4.62 4.43 -0.19
C VAL A 94 -4.39 4.12 1.29
N LEU A 95 -3.64 4.95 2.00
CA LEU A 95 -3.41 4.77 3.44
C LEU A 95 -4.72 4.78 4.23
N LYS A 96 -5.63 5.72 3.87
CA LYS A 96 -6.95 5.81 4.50
C LYS A 96 -7.79 4.57 4.20
N MET A 97 -7.81 4.10 2.97
CA MET A 97 -8.50 2.88 2.57
C MET A 97 -7.98 1.68 3.35
N ASP A 98 -6.66 1.48 3.35
CA ASP A 98 -6.02 0.30 3.91
C ASP A 98 -6.24 0.20 5.43
N VAL A 99 -5.92 1.25 6.19
CA VAL A 99 -6.10 1.22 7.65
C VAL A 99 -7.55 1.01 8.06
N ASN A 100 -8.52 1.65 7.37
CA ASN A 100 -9.93 1.49 7.69
C ASN A 100 -10.47 0.11 7.27
N LEU A 101 -9.93 -0.51 6.21
CA LEU A 101 -10.23 -1.88 5.83
C LEU A 101 -9.77 -2.87 6.92
N GLN A 102 -8.54 -2.73 7.41
CA GLN A 102 -7.97 -3.59 8.46
C GLN A 102 -8.79 -3.53 9.76
N PHE A 103 -9.28 -2.37 10.12
CA PHE A 103 -10.11 -2.17 11.31
C PHE A 103 -11.62 -2.24 11.04
N LYS A 104 -12.03 -2.82 9.90
CA LYS A 104 -13.43 -3.10 9.52
C LYS A 104 -14.34 -1.85 9.41
N ARG A 105 -13.76 -0.66 9.25
CA ARG A 105 -14.51 0.56 8.93
C ARG A 105 -14.78 0.61 7.41
N TYR A 106 -15.55 -0.35 6.91
CA TYR A 106 -15.72 -0.63 5.48
C TYR A 106 -16.28 0.55 4.67
N ASP A 107 -17.18 1.35 5.25
CA ASP A 107 -17.75 2.50 4.54
C ASP A 107 -16.69 3.57 4.27
N VAL A 108 -15.79 3.83 5.22
CA VAL A 108 -14.68 4.78 5.08
C VAL A 108 -13.69 4.26 4.05
N ALA A 109 -13.34 2.97 4.13
CA ALA A 109 -12.43 2.32 3.17
C ALA A 109 -13.01 2.36 1.75
N LYS A 110 -14.29 2.03 1.58
CA LYS A 110 -15.00 2.09 0.29
C LYS A 110 -15.03 3.50 -0.27
N ALA A 111 -15.33 4.51 0.55
CA ALA A 111 -15.34 5.90 0.11
C ALA A 111 -13.96 6.37 -0.37
N ALA A 112 -12.89 6.00 0.33
CA ALA A 112 -11.52 6.32 -0.06
C ALA A 112 -11.11 5.63 -1.37
N ALA A 113 -11.41 4.33 -1.53
CA ALA A 113 -11.17 3.60 -2.77
C ALA A 113 -11.93 4.22 -3.95
N LYS A 114 -13.21 4.53 -3.75
CA LYS A 114 -14.05 5.16 -4.76
C LYS A 114 -13.52 6.53 -5.18
N ALA A 115 -13.00 7.33 -4.25
CA ALA A 115 -12.40 8.62 -4.55
C ALA A 115 -11.15 8.51 -5.44
N ILE A 116 -10.40 7.40 -5.38
CA ILE A 116 -9.30 7.13 -6.30
C ILE A 116 -9.83 6.76 -7.68
N ILE A 117 -10.80 5.86 -7.76
CA ILE A 117 -11.32 5.31 -9.01
C ILE A 117 -12.08 6.38 -9.82
N ASP A 118 -12.92 7.16 -9.15
CA ASP A 118 -13.80 8.14 -9.79
C ASP A 118 -13.11 9.49 -10.08
N ASN A 119 -11.85 9.66 -9.70
CA ASN A 119 -11.16 10.93 -9.94
C ASN A 119 -11.00 11.20 -11.44
N SER A 120 -11.57 12.29 -11.94
CA SER A 120 -11.56 12.65 -13.36
C SER A 120 -10.17 12.97 -13.92
N ASP A 121 -9.27 13.45 -13.06
CA ASP A 121 -7.88 13.75 -13.42
C ASP A 121 -6.99 12.51 -13.35
N ASN A 122 -7.61 11.38 -13.02
CA ASN A 122 -6.95 10.13 -12.76
C ASN A 122 -6.81 9.32 -14.05
N ASN A 123 -5.58 8.99 -14.36
CA ASN A 123 -5.24 8.05 -15.42
C ASN A 123 -4.94 6.63 -14.88
N PHE A 124 -5.38 6.30 -13.66
CA PHE A 124 -5.19 4.95 -13.13
C PHE A 124 -6.07 3.94 -13.87
N SER A 125 -5.48 2.85 -14.26
CA SER A 125 -6.17 1.75 -14.93
C SER A 125 -5.38 0.46 -14.76
N LEU A 126 -6.04 -0.67 -14.92
CA LEU A 126 -5.37 -1.95 -14.93
C LEU A 126 -4.29 -1.99 -16.02
N TYR A 127 -3.18 -2.58 -15.69
CA TYR A 127 -2.07 -2.77 -16.62
C TYR A 127 -2.35 -3.95 -17.57
N TYR A 128 -2.16 -3.70 -18.85
CA TYR A 128 -2.20 -4.72 -19.88
C TYR A 128 -0.86 -4.78 -20.58
N SER A 129 -0.22 -5.94 -20.53
CA SER A 129 1.04 -6.21 -21.24
C SER A 129 0.80 -6.20 -22.74
N GLU A 130 1.73 -5.62 -23.48
CA GLU A 130 1.77 -5.64 -24.94
C GLU A 130 2.40 -6.94 -25.50
N GLU A 131 2.90 -7.82 -24.63
CA GLU A 131 3.49 -9.10 -25.04
C GLU A 131 2.42 -9.99 -25.70
N THR A 132 2.85 -10.67 -26.76
CA THR A 132 1.98 -11.52 -27.61
C THR A 132 1.98 -12.98 -27.18
N ASP A 133 2.66 -13.34 -26.08
CA ASP A 133 2.64 -14.70 -25.56
C ASP A 133 1.25 -15.09 -25.04
N ASP A 134 0.97 -16.39 -25.00
CA ASP A 134 -0.32 -16.94 -24.55
C ASP A 134 -0.39 -17.15 -23.03
N ASP A 135 0.58 -16.62 -22.26
CA ASP A 135 0.57 -16.71 -20.81
C ASP A 135 -0.57 -15.86 -20.22
N PRO A 136 -1.60 -16.47 -19.60
CA PRO A 136 -2.71 -15.72 -19.00
C PRO A 136 -2.26 -14.81 -17.85
N GLY A 137 -1.14 -15.10 -17.21
CA GLY A 137 -0.54 -14.31 -16.14
C GLY A 137 0.35 -13.16 -16.63
N LYS A 138 0.54 -12.97 -17.94
CA LYS A 138 1.49 -12.00 -18.49
C LYS A 138 1.27 -10.57 -18.02
N HIS A 139 0.03 -10.14 -17.88
CA HIS A 139 -0.30 -8.79 -17.43
C HIS A 139 0.23 -8.55 -16.01
N TYR A 140 -0.06 -9.47 -15.10
CA TYR A 140 0.42 -9.41 -13.72
C TYR A 140 1.94 -9.56 -13.63
N ARG A 141 2.53 -10.53 -14.34
CA ARG A 141 3.98 -10.75 -14.39
C ARG A 141 4.74 -9.51 -14.88
N ASP A 142 4.30 -8.91 -15.97
CA ASP A 142 5.02 -7.81 -16.63
C ASP A 142 4.83 -6.48 -15.90
N MET A 143 3.77 -6.31 -15.13
CA MET A 143 3.56 -5.16 -14.27
C MET A 143 4.70 -4.97 -13.26
N PHE A 144 5.31 -6.06 -12.78
CA PHE A 144 6.43 -6.03 -11.83
C PHE A 144 7.81 -6.06 -12.49
N ARG A 145 7.89 -6.16 -13.81
CA ARG A 145 9.15 -6.10 -14.55
C ARG A 145 9.52 -4.66 -14.88
N TYR A 146 10.79 -4.49 -15.34
CA TYR A 146 11.29 -3.17 -15.77
C TYR A 146 10.39 -2.52 -16.83
N LYS A 147 9.83 -3.30 -17.75
CA LYS A 147 8.87 -2.83 -18.76
C LYS A 147 7.61 -2.20 -18.17
N GLY A 148 7.14 -2.73 -17.04
CA GLY A 148 5.93 -2.27 -16.37
C GLY A 148 6.17 -1.16 -15.34
N GLN A 149 7.38 -0.62 -15.20
CA GLN A 149 7.66 0.36 -14.14
C GLN A 149 6.86 1.66 -14.25
N ASP A 150 6.39 1.99 -15.45
CA ASP A 150 5.60 3.20 -15.73
C ASP A 150 4.11 2.92 -15.92
N ASN A 151 3.65 1.78 -15.44
CA ASN A 151 2.26 1.39 -15.60
C ASN A 151 1.29 2.32 -14.85
N LYS A 152 0.05 2.32 -15.31
CA LYS A 152 -1.01 3.17 -14.77
C LYS A 152 -1.62 2.68 -13.45
N GLU A 153 -1.22 1.52 -12.93
CA GLU A 153 -1.61 1.06 -11.60
C GLU A 153 -0.75 1.66 -10.49
N ARG A 154 0.43 2.17 -10.83
CA ARG A 154 1.36 2.72 -9.83
C ARG A 154 0.94 4.11 -9.38
N ILE A 155 0.63 4.23 -8.11
CA ILE A 155 0.32 5.51 -7.45
C ILE A 155 1.60 6.19 -6.99
N MET A 156 2.45 5.47 -6.28
CA MET A 156 3.73 5.93 -5.75
C MET A 156 4.75 4.80 -5.76
N TYR A 157 6.01 5.11 -5.97
CA TYR A 157 7.09 4.14 -5.81
C TYR A 157 8.38 4.81 -5.37
N ILE A 158 9.18 4.07 -4.63
CA ILE A 158 10.55 4.47 -4.30
C ILE A 158 11.48 3.61 -5.14
N GLY A 159 12.21 4.26 -6.05
CA GLY A 159 13.23 3.58 -6.85
C GLY A 159 14.44 3.26 -5.97
N SER A 160 14.55 2.03 -5.51
CA SER A 160 15.76 1.53 -4.84
C SER A 160 16.35 0.36 -5.61
N GLY A 161 17.67 0.24 -5.59
CA GLY A 161 18.33 -0.96 -6.12
C GLY A 161 17.87 -2.19 -5.33
N CYS A 162 17.20 -3.13 -6.02
CA CYS A 162 16.62 -4.32 -5.39
C CYS A 162 17.53 -5.55 -5.40
N SER A 163 18.81 -5.40 -5.78
CA SER A 163 19.74 -6.53 -5.90
C SER A 163 19.91 -7.31 -4.58
N GLU A 164 20.01 -6.61 -3.47
CA GLU A 164 20.15 -7.27 -2.15
C GLU A 164 18.84 -7.94 -1.71
N ALA A 165 17.70 -7.30 -1.95
CA ALA A 165 16.39 -7.88 -1.65
C ALA A 165 16.14 -9.14 -2.50
N TRP A 166 16.53 -9.13 -3.78
CA TRP A 166 16.46 -10.30 -4.62
C TRP A 166 17.35 -11.43 -4.09
N PHE A 167 18.61 -11.14 -3.79
CA PHE A 167 19.56 -12.14 -3.27
C PHE A 167 19.08 -12.78 -1.96
N ARG A 168 18.53 -11.97 -1.04
CA ARG A 168 18.00 -12.49 0.24
C ARG A 168 16.78 -13.39 0.04
N ASN A 169 15.91 -13.08 -0.89
CA ASN A 169 14.60 -13.75 -1.05
C ASN A 169 14.59 -14.82 -2.13
N ALA A 170 15.55 -14.81 -3.07
CA ALA A 170 15.63 -15.82 -4.10
C ALA A 170 15.89 -17.22 -3.51
N PRO A 171 15.34 -18.28 -4.12
CA PRO A 171 15.60 -19.65 -3.68
C PRO A 171 17.08 -19.99 -3.81
N GLN A 172 17.56 -20.92 -2.99
CA GLN A 172 18.96 -21.39 -3.00
C GLN A 172 19.38 -21.98 -4.36
N SER A 173 18.43 -22.59 -5.08
CA SER A 173 18.64 -23.10 -6.44
C SER A 173 19.02 -22.01 -7.45
N LEU A 174 18.70 -20.75 -7.16
CA LEU A 174 19.07 -19.56 -7.93
C LEU A 174 20.14 -18.71 -7.22
N SER A 175 20.94 -19.33 -6.36
CA SER A 175 22.01 -18.69 -5.57
C SER A 175 21.52 -17.63 -4.58
N GLY A 176 20.26 -17.67 -4.18
CA GLY A 176 19.69 -16.81 -3.16
C GLY A 176 19.79 -17.41 -1.75
N GLN A 177 19.42 -16.64 -0.73
CA GLN A 177 19.43 -17.07 0.67
C GLN A 177 18.14 -17.76 1.12
N GLY A 178 17.04 -17.63 0.37
CA GLY A 178 15.74 -18.20 0.72
C GLY A 178 15.17 -17.69 2.05
N ALA A 179 15.44 -16.40 2.38
CA ALA A 179 15.07 -15.84 3.67
C ALA A 179 13.56 -15.63 3.85
N ALA A 180 12.80 -15.59 2.76
CA ALA A 180 11.34 -15.49 2.79
C ALA A 180 10.71 -16.74 2.20
N SER A 181 9.69 -17.25 2.88
CA SER A 181 8.88 -18.37 2.41
C SER A 181 7.41 -17.95 2.40
N VAL A 182 6.68 -18.41 1.40
CA VAL A 182 5.24 -18.17 1.31
C VAL A 182 4.52 -19.06 2.32
N LEU A 183 3.59 -18.50 3.09
CA LEU A 183 2.76 -19.27 4.00
C LEU A 183 1.86 -20.24 3.21
N ARG A 184 1.78 -21.47 3.66
CA ARG A 184 0.92 -22.50 3.05
C ARG A 184 -0.54 -22.03 2.95
N SER A 185 -1.05 -21.39 4.00
CA SER A 185 -2.41 -20.85 4.02
C SER A 185 -2.66 -19.81 2.92
N LEU A 186 -1.64 -19.03 2.55
CA LEU A 186 -1.77 -18.10 1.44
C LEU A 186 -1.81 -18.84 0.09
N VAL A 187 -0.93 -19.83 -0.10
CA VAL A 187 -0.93 -20.66 -1.33
C VAL A 187 -2.27 -21.36 -1.52
N ASP A 188 -2.86 -21.83 -0.42
CA ASP A 188 -4.11 -22.55 -0.43
C ASP A 188 -5.33 -21.70 -0.86
N GLU A 189 -5.24 -20.38 -0.76
CA GLU A 189 -6.27 -19.45 -1.22
C GLU A 189 -6.15 -19.06 -2.70
N TYR A 190 -5.03 -19.40 -3.38
CA TYR A 190 -4.93 -19.18 -4.83
C TYR A 190 -5.89 -20.12 -5.57
N GLU A 191 -6.39 -19.65 -6.69
CA GLU A 191 -7.35 -20.35 -7.53
C GLU A 191 -6.70 -20.85 -8.82
N THR A 192 -7.23 -21.94 -9.35
CA THR A 192 -6.93 -22.40 -10.72
C THR A 192 -7.56 -21.45 -11.75
N ALA A 193 -7.23 -21.62 -13.02
CA ALA A 193 -7.84 -20.86 -14.11
C ALA A 193 -9.37 -20.99 -14.17
N ASP A 194 -9.92 -22.10 -13.61
CA ASP A 194 -11.36 -22.35 -13.52
C ASP A 194 -11.99 -21.77 -12.24
N GLY A 195 -11.25 -21.03 -11.44
CA GLY A 195 -11.75 -20.38 -10.22
C GLY A 195 -11.91 -21.32 -9.02
N VAL A 196 -11.23 -22.47 -9.01
CA VAL A 196 -11.26 -23.42 -7.89
C VAL A 196 -10.04 -23.17 -6.98
N ALA A 197 -10.29 -22.82 -5.72
CA ALA A 197 -9.21 -22.63 -4.74
C ALA A 197 -8.39 -23.91 -4.55
N LEU A 198 -7.06 -23.79 -4.49
CA LEU A 198 -6.13 -24.93 -4.39
C LEU A 198 -6.45 -25.85 -3.19
N LYS A 199 -6.91 -25.29 -2.07
CA LYS A 199 -7.33 -26.06 -0.89
C LYS A 199 -8.49 -27.02 -1.18
N ASN A 200 -9.30 -26.75 -2.19
CA ASN A 200 -10.47 -27.53 -2.58
C ASN A 200 -10.16 -28.58 -3.66
N LEU A 201 -8.94 -28.62 -4.19
CA LEU A 201 -8.55 -29.61 -5.18
C LEU A 201 -8.27 -30.98 -4.54
N PRO A 202 -8.54 -32.08 -5.27
CA PRO A 202 -8.09 -33.41 -4.88
C PRO A 202 -6.55 -33.43 -4.70
N ALA A 203 -6.06 -34.19 -3.70
CA ALA A 203 -4.64 -34.23 -3.36
C ALA A 203 -3.73 -34.57 -4.56
N ALA A 204 -4.16 -35.47 -5.44
CA ALA A 204 -3.41 -35.87 -6.64
C ALA A 204 -3.29 -34.76 -7.70
N GLU A 205 -4.28 -33.88 -7.79
CA GLU A 205 -4.25 -32.73 -8.71
C GLU A 205 -3.39 -31.60 -8.13
N ARG A 206 -3.52 -31.36 -6.83
CA ARG A 206 -2.72 -30.38 -6.12
C ARG A 206 -1.23 -30.68 -6.20
N GLU A 207 -0.82 -31.94 -6.00
CA GLU A 207 0.58 -32.37 -6.10
C GLU A 207 1.20 -32.13 -7.49
N LYS A 208 0.38 -32.12 -8.55
CA LYS A 208 0.86 -31.81 -9.92
C LYS A 208 1.13 -30.33 -10.12
N LEU A 209 0.40 -29.46 -9.45
CA LEU A 209 0.55 -28.01 -9.53
C LEU A 209 1.68 -27.48 -8.63
N GLU A 210 2.12 -28.28 -7.66
CA GLU A 210 3.18 -27.92 -6.71
C GLU A 210 4.59 -28.39 -7.18
N LYS A 211 4.69 -29.11 -8.29
CA LYS A 211 5.94 -29.55 -8.94
C LYS A 211 6.36 -28.64 -10.06
#